data_340b6691dbbf1b6fa16824c78160b538
#
_entry.id   340b6691dbbf1b6fa16824c78160b538
#
_cell.length_a   1.000
_cell.length_b   1.000
_cell.length_c   1.000
_cell.angle_alpha   90.00
_cell.angle_beta   90.00
_cell.angle_gamma   90.00
#
_symmetry.space_group_name_H-M   'P 1'
#
loop_
_entity.id
_entity.type
_entity.pdbx_description
1 polymer ?
#
loop_
_entity_poly.entity_id
_entity_poly.type
_entity_poly.pdbx_seq_one_letter_code
_entity_poly.pdbx_strand_id
1 'polypeptide(L)'
;GGSVSIGTATGGVNIPGVLTYEDVTNVDSVGVITARSGVNVSGGEVKVGTAVTVSSGGVITSGIVTATGSEISGNMSVGGSVEITDGTTSINKHSVGIGTTTTAGRNAGVSTAAGTMIYNATSGKVQIYVNNEWKNIQLQATALTLSYLVIGGGGAGGGNFRGGGGGAGAYRTNWNNESQGGGQSSGALLTGTTGTAYSIVVGAGGASNAGAAGGAGGQSKFHTYTADGGTGGGRYTNAAPSNSGNGSGGGGGGANSGATSGGSGGTYGYAGGNGSASDPPQTGGGGGGAASAGKAGNDSTAGLRGDGGLALASTITGSSVLRAGGGGAGSYGGGNNYPIGGGGGAGSGRYSTYLSGFPATANTGSGGGGASGDQNGSGGAGGSGVVILRYPSEYTATYTGGVTKTSSTVDGDKVDIITATSNSSQTVTFAEA
;
A
#
# COMPACT_ATOMS: atom_id res chain seq x y z
N GLY A 1 -58.59 57.02 57.05
CA GLY A 1 -57.55 57.29 56.17
C GLY A 1 -58.08 57.90 54.88
N GLY A 2 -57.79 59.20 54.64
CA GLY A 2 -58.18 59.87 53.41
C GLY A 2 -57.13 59.62 52.33
N SER A 3 -57.54 59.36 51.11
CA SER A 3 -56.64 59.32 49.97
C SER A 3 -56.32 60.76 49.55
N VAL A 4 -55.06 61.06 49.33
CA VAL A 4 -54.60 62.31 48.76
C VAL A 4 -54.32 62.00 47.24
N SER A 5 -55.09 62.62 46.42
CA SER A 5 -54.88 62.55 44.95
C SER A 5 -54.10 63.78 44.53
N ILE A 6 -52.89 63.58 44.09
CA ILE A 6 -52.01 64.64 43.57
C ILE A 6 -51.88 64.48 42.09
N GLY A 7 -52.47 65.38 41.32
CA GLY A 7 -52.34 65.41 39.85
C GLY A 7 -53.56 66.00 39.18
N THR A 8 -53.35 66.74 38.15
CA THR A 8 -54.37 67.24 37.25
C THR A 8 -54.21 66.64 35.85
N ALA A 9 -55.24 66.57 35.07
CA ALA A 9 -55.29 65.92 33.82
C ALA A 9 -54.24 66.40 32.78
N THR A 10 -53.48 67.45 33.00
CA THR A 10 -52.56 68.11 32.12
C THR A 10 -51.23 68.59 32.69
N GLY A 11 -50.94 68.32 33.95
CA GLY A 11 -49.76 68.84 34.64
C GLY A 11 -48.96 67.74 35.35
N GLY A 12 -47.63 67.72 35.14
CA GLY A 12 -46.77 66.83 35.95
C GLY A 12 -46.61 67.35 37.39
N VAL A 13 -46.49 66.49 38.34
CA VAL A 13 -46.10 66.78 39.67
C VAL A 13 -44.56 66.73 39.79
N ASN A 14 -43.96 67.89 40.05
CA ASN A 14 -42.52 67.96 40.28
C ASN A 14 -42.29 67.98 41.78
N ILE A 15 -41.65 67.03 42.37
CA ILE A 15 -41.23 66.95 43.77
C ILE A 15 -39.74 67.25 43.82
N PRO A 16 -39.33 68.46 44.17
CA PRO A 16 -37.95 68.90 44.26
C PRO A 16 -37.23 68.39 45.53
N GLY A 17 -37.20 67.14 45.77
CA GLY A 17 -36.65 66.54 46.97
C GLY A 17 -36.75 65.01 46.97
N VAL A 18 -36.38 64.39 48.02
CA VAL A 18 -36.54 62.96 48.23
C VAL A 18 -37.95 62.65 48.60
N LEU A 19 -38.66 61.88 47.85
CA LEU A 19 -39.94 61.32 48.23
C LEU A 19 -39.68 60.02 48.96
N THR A 20 -39.87 60.01 50.26
CA THR A 20 -39.72 58.83 51.11
C THR A 20 -41.10 58.27 51.43
N TYR A 21 -41.30 57.03 51.05
CA TYR A 21 -42.52 56.28 51.37
C TYR A 21 -42.13 55.12 52.33
N GLU A 22 -42.96 54.95 53.37
CA GLU A 22 -42.79 53.78 54.24
C GLU A 22 -43.37 52.51 53.67
N ASP A 23 -44.37 52.64 52.76
CA ASP A 23 -44.99 51.47 52.14
C ASP A 23 -45.63 51.91 50.79
N VAL A 24 -44.96 51.55 49.65
CA VAL A 24 -45.51 51.74 48.35
C VAL A 24 -45.95 50.41 47.81
N THR A 25 -47.24 50.17 47.76
CA THR A 25 -47.80 48.89 47.28
C THR A 25 -47.68 48.70 45.80
N ASN A 26 -47.62 49.78 45.00
CA ASN A 26 -47.51 49.71 43.55
C ASN A 26 -46.96 51.03 42.99
N VAL A 27 -46.00 50.91 42.03
CA VAL A 27 -45.55 52.01 41.21
C VAL A 27 -45.86 51.63 39.73
N ASP A 28 -46.88 52.31 39.21
CA ASP A 28 -47.22 52.13 37.79
C ASP A 28 -46.59 53.28 36.96
N SER A 29 -45.74 52.94 36.03
CA SER A 29 -45.10 53.91 35.13
C SER A 29 -45.35 53.53 33.68
N VAL A 30 -46.01 54.42 32.97
CA VAL A 30 -46.27 54.26 31.51
C VAL A 30 -45.07 54.71 30.66
N GLY A 31 -43.97 55.06 31.26
CA GLY A 31 -42.79 55.56 30.58
C GLY A 31 -41.50 54.93 31.07
N VAL A 32 -40.40 55.66 30.99
CA VAL A 32 -39.06 55.21 31.41
C VAL A 32 -38.87 55.47 32.91
N ILE A 33 -38.51 54.47 33.67
CA ILE A 33 -37.99 54.58 35.00
C ILE A 33 -36.48 54.75 34.93
N THR A 34 -35.96 55.92 35.32
CA THR A 34 -34.50 56.18 35.40
C THR A 34 -34.04 56.08 36.80
N ALA A 35 -33.38 54.97 37.15
CA ALA A 35 -32.74 54.77 38.44
C ALA A 35 -31.23 55.01 38.31
N ARG A 36 -30.70 56.12 38.83
CA ARG A 36 -29.29 56.53 38.66
C ARG A 36 -28.33 55.68 39.51
N SER A 37 -28.80 55.08 40.59
CA SER A 37 -28.02 54.24 41.48
C SER A 37 -28.42 52.77 41.44
N GLY A 38 -29.26 52.38 40.51
CA GLY A 38 -29.73 51.01 40.35
C GLY A 38 -31.11 50.74 40.93
N VAL A 39 -31.66 49.59 40.64
CA VAL A 39 -32.91 49.06 41.19
C VAL A 39 -32.55 47.83 42.02
N ASN A 40 -32.83 47.87 43.33
CA ASN A 40 -32.65 46.73 44.23
C ASN A 40 -34.01 46.06 44.49
N VAL A 41 -34.13 44.82 44.06
CA VAL A 41 -35.30 43.98 44.30
C VAL A 41 -34.91 42.93 45.33
N SER A 42 -35.31 43.17 46.63
CA SER A 42 -34.93 42.32 47.77
C SER A 42 -35.86 41.11 47.96
N GLY A 43 -36.92 40.97 47.19
CA GLY A 43 -37.85 39.84 47.21
C GLY A 43 -38.70 39.83 45.91
N GLY A 44 -39.17 38.65 45.51
CA GLY A 44 -39.97 38.51 44.33
C GLY A 44 -39.15 38.45 43.03
N GLU A 45 -39.79 38.70 41.90
CA GLU A 45 -39.18 38.62 40.58
C GLU A 45 -39.24 39.94 39.79
N VAL A 46 -38.28 40.18 38.94
CA VAL A 46 -38.35 41.23 37.91
C VAL A 46 -38.91 40.62 36.64
N LYS A 47 -40.20 40.90 36.38
CA LYS A 47 -40.83 40.47 35.13
C LYS A 47 -40.54 41.50 34.02
N VAL A 48 -39.82 41.09 33.02
CA VAL A 48 -39.57 41.88 31.81
C VAL A 48 -40.33 41.27 30.66
N GLY A 49 -41.09 42.05 29.90
CA GLY A 49 -41.90 41.54 28.80
C GLY A 49 -41.10 40.79 27.75
N THR A 50 -41.17 41.24 26.50
CA THR A 50 -40.57 40.46 25.38
C THR A 50 -39.07 40.69 25.13
N ALA A 51 -38.44 41.66 25.79
CA ALA A 51 -36.99 41.87 25.62
C ALA A 51 -36.33 42.47 26.87
N VAL A 52 -35.20 41.94 27.26
CA VAL A 52 -34.26 42.51 28.21
C VAL A 52 -32.99 42.89 27.50
N THR A 53 -32.62 44.15 27.52
CA THR A 53 -31.32 44.60 27.03
C THR A 53 -30.44 44.99 28.20
N VAL A 54 -29.34 44.31 28.40
CA VAL A 54 -28.32 44.70 29.39
C VAL A 54 -27.08 45.11 28.58
N SER A 55 -26.75 46.40 28.57
CA SER A 55 -25.62 46.96 27.87
C SER A 55 -24.50 47.32 28.82
N SER A 56 -23.27 47.19 28.34
CA SER A 56 -22.01 47.66 28.93
C SER A 56 -21.54 47.13 30.30
N GLY A 57 -22.18 46.19 30.90
CA GLY A 57 -21.69 45.63 32.18
C GLY A 57 -22.01 44.16 32.40
N GLY A 58 -22.83 43.62 31.54
CA GLY A 58 -23.22 42.21 31.62
C GLY A 58 -24.23 41.92 32.76
N VAL A 59 -24.65 40.69 32.88
CA VAL A 59 -25.46 40.17 33.97
C VAL A 59 -24.55 39.40 34.92
N ILE A 60 -24.45 39.84 36.17
CA ILE A 60 -23.70 39.12 37.19
C ILE A 60 -24.73 38.44 38.10
N THR A 61 -24.74 37.11 38.11
CA THR A 61 -25.60 36.33 38.99
C THR A 61 -24.75 35.40 39.85
N SER A 62 -25.12 35.28 41.14
CA SER A 62 -24.54 34.31 42.06
C SER A 62 -25.40 33.06 42.20
N GLY A 63 -26.35 32.84 41.32
CA GLY A 63 -27.31 31.75 41.31
C GLY A 63 -27.48 31.07 39.96
N ILE A 64 -28.60 30.40 39.80
CA ILE A 64 -28.94 29.67 38.56
C ILE A 64 -29.54 30.64 37.53
N VAL A 65 -29.02 30.64 36.32
CA VAL A 65 -29.63 31.26 35.14
C VAL A 65 -30.37 30.19 34.35
N THR A 66 -31.71 30.24 34.36
CA THR A 66 -32.53 29.33 33.55
C THR A 66 -32.99 30.07 32.29
N ALA A 67 -32.60 29.56 31.13
CA ALA A 67 -33.05 30.09 29.84
C ALA A 67 -33.54 28.96 28.94
N THR A 68 -34.74 29.11 28.40
CA THR A 68 -35.27 28.22 27.36
C THR A 68 -34.83 28.71 25.98
N GLY A 69 -33.68 28.33 25.55
CA GLY A 69 -33.06 28.74 24.28
C GLY A 69 -32.13 29.93 24.47
N SER A 70 -30.85 29.71 24.34
CA SER A 70 -29.81 30.75 24.37
C SER A 70 -28.97 30.63 23.10
N GLU A 71 -28.80 31.74 22.40
CA GLU A 71 -27.81 31.86 21.31
C GLU A 71 -26.67 32.73 21.82
N ILE A 72 -25.45 32.18 21.75
CA ILE A 72 -24.22 32.89 22.06
C ILE A 72 -23.49 33.10 20.74
N SER A 73 -23.57 34.30 20.17
CA SER A 73 -22.90 34.65 18.91
C SER A 73 -21.40 34.89 19.05
N GLY A 74 -20.85 34.85 20.25
CA GLY A 74 -19.45 35.02 20.59
C GLY A 74 -18.88 33.82 21.34
N ASN A 75 -17.76 34.02 22.00
CA ASN A 75 -17.13 32.98 22.82
C ASN A 75 -17.85 32.83 24.17
N MET A 76 -18.16 31.61 24.56
CA MET A 76 -18.57 31.28 25.89
C MET A 76 -17.34 30.83 26.70
N SER A 77 -17.01 31.58 27.76
CA SER A 77 -15.96 31.20 28.71
C SER A 77 -16.60 30.71 30.00
N VAL A 78 -16.33 29.48 30.39
CA VAL A 78 -16.83 28.86 31.60
C VAL A 78 -15.63 28.48 32.47
N GLY A 79 -15.52 29.10 33.66
CA GLY A 79 -14.43 28.84 34.62
C GLY A 79 -14.49 27.47 35.30
N GLY A 80 -15.55 26.71 35.08
CA GLY A 80 -15.77 25.36 35.59
C GLY A 80 -16.10 24.37 34.46
N SER A 81 -16.96 23.40 34.74
CA SER A 81 -17.45 22.45 33.75
C SER A 81 -18.76 22.90 33.12
N VAL A 82 -18.95 22.59 31.82
CA VAL A 82 -20.25 22.62 31.13
C VAL A 82 -20.79 21.20 31.15
N GLU A 83 -21.89 20.96 31.83
CA GLU A 83 -22.58 19.68 31.82
C GLU A 83 -23.80 19.79 30.92
N ILE A 84 -23.96 18.87 30.00
CA ILE A 84 -25.13 18.74 29.14
C ILE A 84 -25.81 17.43 29.53
N THR A 85 -26.89 17.53 30.31
CA THR A 85 -27.56 16.39 30.97
C THR A 85 -28.63 15.75 30.11
N ASP A 86 -29.17 16.48 29.11
CA ASP A 86 -30.27 16.01 28.26
C ASP A 86 -30.05 16.41 26.80
N GLY A 87 -30.14 15.47 25.92
CA GLY A 87 -30.21 15.72 24.48
C GLY A 87 -28.93 15.44 23.67
N THR A 88 -29.02 15.69 22.41
CA THR A 88 -27.94 15.48 21.45
C THR A 88 -27.01 16.68 21.40
N THR A 89 -25.77 16.52 21.83
CA THR A 89 -24.74 17.54 21.60
C THR A 89 -24.30 17.49 20.16
N SER A 90 -24.65 18.51 19.37
CA SER A 90 -24.16 18.66 18.00
C SER A 90 -23.07 19.73 17.97
N ILE A 91 -21.86 19.35 17.57
CA ILE A 91 -20.75 20.27 17.38
C ILE A 91 -20.52 20.39 15.88
N ASN A 92 -21.05 21.47 15.27
CA ASN A 92 -21.11 21.67 13.82
C ASN A 92 -19.94 22.48 13.25
N LYS A 93 -18.76 22.50 13.86
CA LYS A 93 -17.58 23.19 13.32
C LYS A 93 -16.30 22.37 13.40
N HIS A 94 -15.34 22.79 12.61
CA HIS A 94 -14.15 22.10 12.11
C HIS A 94 -13.27 21.33 13.13
N SER A 95 -13.40 21.56 14.42
CA SER A 95 -12.66 20.77 15.42
C SER A 95 -13.24 20.92 16.84
N VAL A 96 -13.08 19.87 17.63
CA VAL A 96 -13.26 19.90 19.11
C VAL A 96 -11.89 19.83 19.74
N GLY A 97 -11.48 20.88 20.42
CA GLY A 97 -10.29 20.83 21.27
C GLY A 97 -10.57 20.05 22.56
N ILE A 98 -9.88 18.94 22.76
CA ILE A 98 -9.89 18.25 24.06
C ILE A 98 -8.87 18.90 24.99
N GLY A 99 -9.15 18.93 26.29
CA GLY A 99 -8.26 19.51 27.29
C GLY A 99 -6.88 18.84 27.28
N THR A 100 -5.82 19.67 27.35
CA THR A 100 -4.43 19.19 27.44
C THR A 100 -3.96 19.26 28.87
N THR A 101 -3.37 18.18 29.39
CA THR A 101 -2.75 18.13 30.72
C THR A 101 -1.56 17.18 30.76
N THR A 102 -0.76 17.22 31.80
CA THR A 102 0.28 16.23 32.07
C THR A 102 -0.25 15.04 32.85
N THR A 103 0.52 13.95 32.97
CA THR A 103 0.14 12.83 33.84
C THR A 103 -0.07 13.28 35.30
N ALA A 104 0.76 14.19 35.80
CA ALA A 104 0.60 14.75 37.15
C ALA A 104 -0.69 15.61 37.28
N GLY A 105 -0.93 16.48 36.30
CA GLY A 105 -2.14 17.32 36.28
C GLY A 105 -3.42 16.49 36.13
N ARG A 106 -3.41 15.47 35.33
CA ARG A 106 -4.50 14.51 35.20
C ARG A 106 -4.83 13.86 36.55
N ASN A 107 -3.83 13.38 37.25
CA ASN A 107 -4.03 12.71 38.56
C ASN A 107 -4.43 13.65 39.67
N ALA A 108 -4.15 14.96 39.53
CA ALA A 108 -4.43 15.96 40.54
C ALA A 108 -5.84 16.61 40.45
N GLY A 109 -6.48 16.60 39.30
CA GLY A 109 -7.71 17.37 39.14
C GLY A 109 -8.60 17.14 37.94
N VAL A 110 -8.29 16.21 37.08
CA VAL A 110 -9.18 15.90 35.94
C VAL A 110 -10.30 14.96 36.42
N SER A 111 -11.54 15.24 35.99
CA SER A 111 -12.69 14.40 36.31
C SER A 111 -12.43 12.91 35.94
N THR A 112 -12.83 12.04 36.86
CA THR A 112 -12.84 10.59 36.71
C THR A 112 -14.22 10.04 36.30
N ALA A 113 -15.06 10.86 35.69
CA ALA A 113 -16.29 10.38 35.08
C ALA A 113 -15.97 9.52 33.86
N ALA A 114 -16.67 8.40 33.72
CA ALA A 114 -16.50 7.53 32.55
C ALA A 114 -16.78 8.31 31.26
N GLY A 115 -15.88 8.19 30.28
CA GLY A 115 -15.94 8.94 29.03
C GLY A 115 -15.16 10.25 29.03
N THR A 116 -14.60 10.70 30.16
CA THR A 116 -13.72 11.89 30.18
C THR A 116 -12.51 11.68 29.28
N MET A 117 -12.25 12.63 28.37
CA MET A 117 -11.14 12.57 27.41
C MET A 117 -10.15 13.72 27.62
N ILE A 118 -8.86 13.43 27.48
CA ILE A 118 -7.76 14.40 27.55
C ILE A 118 -6.68 14.08 26.54
N TYR A 119 -5.90 15.09 26.17
CA TYR A 119 -4.56 14.88 25.61
C TYR A 119 -3.53 14.94 26.75
N ASN A 120 -2.85 13.83 27.00
CA ASN A 120 -1.80 13.77 28.02
C ASN A 120 -0.44 14.12 27.40
N ALA A 121 0.03 15.34 27.68
CA ALA A 121 1.29 15.86 27.11
C ALA A 121 2.54 15.08 27.58
N THR A 122 2.49 14.41 28.75
CA THR A 122 3.61 13.57 29.23
C THR A 122 3.75 12.29 28.39
N SER A 123 2.64 11.67 28.03
CA SER A 123 2.63 10.42 27.24
C SER A 123 2.49 10.67 25.74
N GLY A 124 2.16 11.89 25.30
CA GLY A 124 1.85 12.20 23.91
C GLY A 124 0.61 11.51 23.35
N LYS A 125 -0.34 11.11 24.23
CA LYS A 125 -1.49 10.29 23.85
C LYS A 125 -2.81 10.95 24.24
N VAL A 126 -3.84 10.72 23.41
CA VAL A 126 -5.23 10.95 23.85
C VAL A 126 -5.62 9.83 24.80
N GLN A 127 -6.19 10.19 25.92
CA GLN A 127 -6.62 9.24 26.95
C GLN A 127 -8.10 9.40 27.23
N ILE A 128 -8.76 8.30 27.58
CA ILE A 128 -10.15 8.25 28.03
C ILE A 128 -10.22 7.55 29.38
N TYR A 129 -11.06 8.05 30.28
CA TYR A 129 -11.32 7.40 31.57
C TYR A 129 -12.46 6.38 31.42
N VAL A 130 -12.14 5.09 31.56
CA VAL A 130 -13.10 3.98 31.46
C VAL A 130 -12.70 2.88 32.44
N ASN A 131 -13.70 2.20 33.00
CA ASN A 131 -13.49 1.11 33.96
C ASN A 131 -12.57 1.48 35.13
N ASN A 132 -12.75 2.68 35.67
CA ASN A 132 -11.98 3.25 36.81
C ASN A 132 -10.48 3.45 36.52
N GLU A 133 -10.07 3.51 35.24
CA GLU A 133 -8.68 3.80 34.85
C GLU A 133 -8.57 4.65 33.59
N TRP A 134 -7.45 5.35 33.44
CA TRP A 134 -7.11 6.08 32.23
C TRP A 134 -6.49 5.14 31.20
N LYS A 135 -7.17 4.96 30.07
CA LYS A 135 -6.68 4.19 28.93
C LYS A 135 -6.28 5.10 27.77
N ASN A 136 -5.20 4.76 27.10
CA ASN A 136 -4.84 5.43 25.85
C ASN A 136 -5.89 5.07 24.78
N ILE A 137 -6.40 6.08 24.08
CA ILE A 137 -7.10 5.84 22.83
C ILE A 137 -6.02 5.48 21.81
N GLN A 138 -5.95 4.23 21.47
CA GLN A 138 -5.17 3.78 20.33
C GLN A 138 -6.04 3.97 19.09
N LEU A 139 -5.59 4.82 18.17
CA LEU A 139 -6.05 4.68 16.80
C LEU A 139 -5.63 3.26 16.41
N GLN A 140 -6.58 2.41 16.07
CA GLN A 140 -6.24 1.08 15.60
C GLN A 140 -5.36 1.29 14.38
N ALA A 141 -4.07 0.94 14.49
CA ALA A 141 -3.19 1.00 13.36
C ALA A 141 -3.80 0.16 12.25
N THR A 142 -3.82 0.68 11.05
CA THR A 142 -4.18 -0.11 9.87
C THR A 142 -3.38 -1.41 9.94
N ALA A 143 -4.02 -2.57 9.81
CA ALA A 143 -3.30 -3.83 9.90
C ALA A 143 -2.14 -3.83 8.90
N LEU A 144 -0.95 -4.29 9.32
CA LEU A 144 0.18 -4.44 8.41
C LEU A 144 -0.16 -5.50 7.37
N THR A 145 -0.69 -5.07 6.24
CA THR A 145 -0.94 -5.94 5.09
C THR A 145 0.27 -5.89 4.16
N LEU A 146 0.82 -7.06 3.84
CA LEU A 146 1.97 -7.21 2.97
C LEU A 146 1.54 -7.77 1.62
N SER A 147 1.56 -6.94 0.60
CA SER A 147 1.44 -7.39 -0.77
C SER A 147 2.83 -7.63 -1.36
N TYR A 148 2.97 -8.69 -2.13
CA TYR A 148 4.25 -9.08 -2.70
C TYR A 148 4.14 -9.51 -4.16
N LEU A 149 5.26 -9.32 -4.86
CA LEU A 149 5.60 -10.00 -6.12
C LEU A 149 7.00 -10.56 -5.98
N VAL A 150 7.14 -11.88 -6.08
CA VAL A 150 8.41 -12.61 -5.98
C VAL A 150 8.64 -13.34 -7.29
N ILE A 151 9.73 -13.03 -7.97
CA ILE A 151 10.09 -13.65 -9.25
C ILE A 151 11.50 -14.23 -9.14
N GLY A 152 11.65 -15.53 -9.45
CA GLY A 152 12.95 -16.20 -9.52
C GLY A 152 13.82 -15.68 -10.69
N GLY A 153 15.09 -15.97 -10.68
CA GLY A 153 15.96 -15.71 -11.84
C GLY A 153 15.54 -16.52 -13.06
N GLY A 154 15.60 -15.95 -14.27
CA GLY A 154 15.39 -16.69 -15.51
C GLY A 154 16.59 -17.55 -15.88
N GLY A 155 16.38 -18.65 -16.60
CA GLY A 155 17.43 -19.48 -17.16
C GLY A 155 18.14 -18.83 -18.36
N ALA A 156 19.38 -19.18 -18.61
CA ALA A 156 20.10 -18.77 -19.83
C ALA A 156 19.63 -19.57 -21.05
N GLY A 157 19.76 -19.01 -22.21
CA GLY A 157 19.58 -19.76 -23.46
C GLY A 157 20.67 -20.83 -23.68
N GLY A 158 20.36 -21.85 -24.45
CA GLY A 158 21.34 -22.85 -24.89
C GLY A 158 22.40 -22.24 -25.79
N GLY A 159 23.67 -22.58 -25.56
CA GLY A 159 24.80 -22.23 -26.41
C GLY A 159 24.95 -23.21 -27.56
N ASN A 160 25.71 -22.81 -28.56
CA ASN A 160 26.08 -23.63 -29.71
C ASN A 160 24.87 -24.15 -30.52
N PHE A 161 24.95 -24.19 -31.82
CA PHE A 161 23.98 -24.84 -32.73
C PHE A 161 22.51 -24.78 -32.27
N ARG A 162 21.77 -23.75 -32.63
CA ARG A 162 20.30 -23.73 -32.48
C ARG A 162 19.81 -24.01 -31.06
N GLY A 163 20.46 -23.35 -30.12
CA GLY A 163 20.13 -23.50 -28.70
C GLY A 163 18.68 -23.17 -28.40
N GLY A 164 18.07 -23.89 -27.50
CA GLY A 164 16.74 -23.53 -26.96
C GLY A 164 16.78 -22.24 -26.16
N GLY A 165 15.64 -21.56 -26.08
CA GLY A 165 15.48 -20.39 -25.19
C GLY A 165 15.48 -20.78 -23.70
N GLY A 166 15.98 -19.93 -22.81
CA GLY A 166 15.91 -20.13 -21.38
C GLY A 166 14.48 -19.95 -20.82
N GLY A 167 14.09 -20.72 -19.82
CA GLY A 167 12.81 -20.59 -19.14
C GLY A 167 12.79 -19.38 -18.19
N ALA A 168 11.63 -18.79 -17.96
CA ALA A 168 11.44 -17.75 -16.95
C ALA A 168 11.49 -18.30 -15.52
N GLY A 169 11.89 -17.49 -14.55
CA GLY A 169 11.72 -17.79 -13.14
C GLY A 169 10.24 -17.91 -12.75
N ALA A 170 9.98 -18.64 -11.68
CA ALA A 170 8.64 -18.71 -11.08
C ALA A 170 8.12 -17.31 -10.76
N TYR A 171 6.83 -17.09 -10.98
CA TYR A 171 6.17 -15.80 -10.76
C TYR A 171 5.08 -15.95 -9.71
N ARG A 172 5.26 -15.36 -8.54
CA ARG A 172 4.34 -15.46 -7.40
C ARG A 172 3.92 -14.09 -6.90
N THR A 173 2.61 -13.88 -6.77
CA THR A 173 2.03 -12.63 -6.26
C THR A 173 0.77 -12.89 -5.44
N ASN A 174 0.48 -11.99 -4.51
CA ASN A 174 -0.82 -11.87 -3.85
C ASN A 174 -1.49 -10.51 -4.14
N TRP A 175 -0.94 -9.75 -5.08
CA TRP A 175 -1.42 -8.42 -5.38
C TRP A 175 -2.74 -8.45 -6.16
N ASN A 176 -3.77 -7.75 -5.65
CA ASN A 176 -5.00 -7.39 -6.35
C ASN A 176 -5.64 -8.50 -7.22
N ASN A 177 -5.64 -9.74 -6.72
CA ASN A 177 -6.13 -10.93 -7.44
C ASN A 177 -5.44 -11.20 -8.79
N GLU A 178 -4.26 -10.64 -9.05
CA GLU A 178 -3.48 -10.94 -10.23
C GLU A 178 -3.06 -12.41 -10.26
N SER A 179 -3.10 -13.02 -11.44
CA SER A 179 -2.68 -14.41 -11.62
C SER A 179 -1.19 -14.59 -11.34
N GLN A 180 -0.84 -15.70 -10.74
CA GLN A 180 0.54 -16.18 -10.64
C GLN A 180 0.94 -16.95 -11.93
N GLY A 181 2.22 -17.24 -12.07
CA GLY A 181 2.72 -18.04 -13.17
C GLY A 181 2.09 -19.44 -13.20
N GLY A 182 2.15 -20.09 -14.35
CA GLY A 182 1.56 -21.43 -14.53
C GLY A 182 0.03 -21.44 -14.47
N GLY A 183 -0.62 -20.30 -14.60
CA GLY A 183 -2.08 -20.18 -14.52
C GLY A 183 -2.65 -20.31 -13.11
N GLN A 184 -1.81 -20.16 -12.08
CA GLN A 184 -2.26 -20.23 -10.70
C GLN A 184 -3.00 -18.95 -10.28
N SER A 185 -3.96 -19.09 -9.37
CA SER A 185 -4.66 -17.96 -8.76
C SER A 185 -3.71 -17.12 -7.88
N SER A 186 -4.10 -15.89 -7.57
CA SER A 186 -3.40 -15.01 -6.63
C SER A 186 -3.15 -15.69 -5.29
N GLY A 187 -2.03 -15.42 -4.67
CA GLY A 187 -1.73 -15.87 -3.32
C GLY A 187 -2.67 -15.25 -2.28
N ALA A 188 -2.75 -15.87 -1.09
CA ALA A 188 -3.51 -15.32 0.02
C ALA A 188 -2.89 -14.00 0.52
N LEU A 189 -3.74 -13.12 1.05
CA LEU A 189 -3.31 -11.90 1.73
C LEU A 189 -2.38 -12.26 2.90
N LEU A 190 -1.26 -11.57 3.01
CA LEU A 190 -0.31 -11.74 4.10
C LEU A 190 -0.48 -10.62 5.13
N THR A 191 -0.92 -10.96 6.34
CA THR A 191 -0.89 -10.06 7.48
C THR A 191 0.48 -10.15 8.14
N GLY A 192 1.20 -9.03 8.16
CA GLY A 192 2.50 -8.94 8.80
C GLY A 192 2.40 -8.70 10.30
N THR A 193 3.47 -9.00 11.01
CA THR A 193 3.66 -8.68 12.43
C THR A 193 4.87 -7.76 12.56
N THR A 194 4.70 -6.64 13.25
CA THR A 194 5.80 -5.69 13.52
C THR A 194 6.89 -6.36 14.37
N GLY A 195 8.14 -5.96 14.14
CA GLY A 195 9.29 -6.55 14.83
C GLY A 195 9.71 -7.94 14.33
N THR A 196 8.90 -8.62 13.51
CA THR A 196 9.25 -9.92 12.94
C THR A 196 10.18 -9.75 11.74
N ALA A 197 11.26 -10.54 11.70
CA ALA A 197 12.20 -10.57 10.59
C ALA A 197 11.71 -11.53 9.49
N TYR A 198 11.41 -11.01 8.31
CA TYR A 198 11.02 -11.79 7.14
C TYR A 198 12.23 -11.99 6.23
N SER A 199 12.55 -13.26 5.90
CA SER A 199 13.65 -13.56 5.00
C SER A 199 13.40 -13.03 3.59
N ILE A 200 14.45 -12.53 2.95
CA ILE A 200 14.41 -11.99 1.59
C ILE A 200 15.65 -12.43 0.80
N VAL A 201 15.43 -12.95 -0.40
CA VAL A 201 16.49 -13.37 -1.33
C VAL A 201 16.09 -12.99 -2.75
N VAL A 202 17.03 -12.48 -3.52
CA VAL A 202 16.87 -12.25 -4.97
C VAL A 202 17.80 -13.20 -5.71
N GLY A 203 17.21 -14.06 -6.53
CA GLY A 203 17.90 -15.05 -7.34
C GLY A 203 18.66 -14.43 -8.50
N ALA A 204 19.87 -14.89 -8.77
CA ALA A 204 20.63 -14.50 -9.95
C ALA A 204 20.00 -15.08 -11.23
N GLY A 205 20.20 -14.43 -12.37
CA GLY A 205 19.93 -15.03 -13.66
C GLY A 205 20.90 -16.16 -13.99
N GLY A 206 20.46 -17.11 -14.80
CA GLY A 206 21.27 -18.22 -15.31
C GLY A 206 22.47 -17.72 -16.10
N ALA A 207 23.62 -18.34 -15.86
CA ALA A 207 24.83 -17.97 -16.56
C ALA A 207 24.79 -18.40 -18.03
N SER A 208 25.28 -17.56 -18.93
CA SER A 208 25.52 -17.84 -20.33
C SER A 208 26.64 -18.86 -20.47
N ASN A 209 26.46 -19.84 -21.35
CA ASN A 209 27.47 -20.86 -21.65
C ASN A 209 27.71 -20.94 -23.16
N ALA A 210 29.00 -20.97 -23.53
CA ALA A 210 29.40 -21.33 -24.89
C ALA A 210 29.50 -22.85 -24.99
N GLY A 211 28.86 -23.47 -25.97
CA GLY A 211 29.00 -24.89 -26.20
C GLY A 211 28.32 -25.85 -25.22
N ALA A 212 27.45 -25.36 -24.35
CA ALA A 212 26.68 -26.15 -23.39
C ALA A 212 25.21 -25.70 -23.29
N ALA A 213 24.41 -26.47 -22.58
CA ALA A 213 23.08 -25.99 -22.16
C ALA A 213 23.20 -24.74 -21.30
N GLY A 214 22.21 -23.89 -21.36
CA GLY A 214 22.15 -22.70 -20.53
C GLY A 214 22.12 -23.03 -19.04
N GLY A 215 22.67 -22.13 -18.21
CA GLY A 215 22.59 -22.24 -16.74
C GLY A 215 21.15 -21.96 -16.23
N ALA A 216 20.75 -22.62 -15.15
CA ALA A 216 19.50 -22.31 -14.48
C ALA A 216 19.58 -20.99 -13.71
N GLY A 217 18.47 -20.30 -13.56
CA GLY A 217 18.32 -19.16 -12.66
C GLY A 217 18.28 -19.56 -11.19
N GLY A 218 18.56 -18.60 -10.31
CA GLY A 218 18.53 -18.76 -8.86
C GLY A 218 17.12 -18.54 -8.29
N GLN A 219 16.88 -19.06 -7.08
CA GLN A 219 15.65 -18.89 -6.32
C GLN A 219 15.59 -17.48 -5.73
N SER A 220 14.42 -16.82 -5.86
CA SER A 220 14.03 -15.66 -5.03
C SER A 220 13.09 -16.08 -3.92
N LYS A 221 13.08 -15.32 -2.83
CA LYS A 221 12.28 -15.64 -1.65
C LYS A 221 11.82 -14.37 -0.93
N PHE A 222 10.59 -14.39 -0.44
CA PHE A 222 10.09 -13.50 0.58
C PHE A 222 9.31 -14.32 1.61
N HIS A 223 9.71 -14.23 2.88
CA HIS A 223 9.15 -15.03 3.97
C HIS A 223 9.17 -16.53 3.64
N THR A 224 8.02 -17.19 3.55
CA THR A 224 7.87 -18.60 3.14
C THR A 224 7.61 -18.78 1.66
N TYR A 225 7.42 -17.69 0.92
CA TYR A 225 7.10 -17.72 -0.51
C TYR A 225 8.39 -17.81 -1.33
N THR A 226 8.65 -18.97 -1.89
CA THR A 226 9.79 -19.21 -2.78
C THR A 226 9.37 -19.16 -4.24
N ALA A 227 10.18 -18.52 -5.06
CA ALA A 227 10.07 -18.51 -6.51
C ALA A 227 11.37 -19.07 -7.10
N ASP A 228 11.34 -20.33 -7.55
CA ASP A 228 12.52 -20.99 -8.09
C ASP A 228 12.91 -20.39 -9.44
N GLY A 229 14.16 -20.57 -9.81
CA GLY A 229 14.64 -20.13 -11.11
C GLY A 229 14.06 -20.93 -12.28
N GLY A 230 14.09 -20.32 -13.47
CA GLY A 230 13.82 -21.01 -14.72
C GLY A 230 14.99 -21.91 -15.13
N THR A 231 14.72 -22.97 -15.87
CA THR A 231 15.80 -23.85 -16.39
C THR A 231 16.45 -23.26 -17.64
N GLY A 232 17.70 -23.63 -17.86
CA GLY A 232 18.39 -23.25 -19.08
C GLY A 232 17.83 -23.92 -20.33
N GLY A 233 18.04 -23.30 -21.51
CA GLY A 233 17.75 -23.89 -22.79
C GLY A 233 18.70 -25.04 -23.12
N GLY A 234 18.18 -26.07 -23.82
CA GLY A 234 18.97 -27.18 -24.35
C GLY A 234 19.92 -26.68 -25.41
N ARG A 235 21.04 -27.36 -25.53
CA ARG A 235 21.99 -27.18 -26.67
C ARG A 235 21.63 -28.16 -27.77
N TYR A 236 22.12 -27.94 -29.00
CA TYR A 236 22.06 -28.86 -30.13
C TYR A 236 21.81 -30.33 -29.74
N THR A 237 21.11 -31.16 -30.34
CA THR A 237 20.78 -32.57 -30.01
C THR A 237 20.38 -32.86 -28.52
N ASN A 238 20.42 -31.90 -27.63
CA ASN A 238 20.12 -32.12 -26.21
C ASN A 238 18.78 -31.53 -25.84
N ALA A 239 18.00 -32.29 -25.08
CA ALA A 239 16.84 -31.78 -24.37
C ALA A 239 17.26 -30.66 -23.42
N ALA A 240 16.32 -29.78 -23.10
CA ALA A 240 16.52 -28.84 -22.01
C ALA A 240 16.72 -29.62 -20.69
N PRO A 241 17.50 -29.07 -19.73
CA PRO A 241 17.60 -29.63 -18.39
C PRO A 241 16.24 -29.80 -17.76
N SER A 242 16.02 -30.86 -17.01
CA SER A 242 14.79 -31.09 -16.26
C SER A 242 14.56 -29.97 -15.25
N ASN A 243 13.33 -29.52 -15.14
CA ASN A 243 12.91 -28.58 -14.09
C ASN A 243 12.58 -29.36 -12.81
N SER A 244 13.34 -29.13 -11.77
CA SER A 244 13.05 -29.68 -10.44
C SER A 244 12.35 -28.68 -9.50
N GLY A 245 12.12 -27.46 -9.97
CA GLY A 245 11.57 -26.35 -9.20
C GLY A 245 10.21 -25.86 -9.69
N ASN A 246 9.80 -24.70 -9.20
CA ASN A 246 8.52 -24.05 -9.50
C ASN A 246 8.54 -23.15 -10.75
N GLY A 247 9.71 -22.92 -11.37
CA GLY A 247 9.90 -22.03 -12.50
C GLY A 247 9.50 -22.64 -13.84
N SER A 248 9.74 -21.93 -14.92
CA SER A 248 9.44 -22.37 -16.28
C SER A 248 10.55 -23.22 -16.86
N GLY A 249 10.18 -24.14 -17.76
CA GLY A 249 11.13 -24.98 -18.48
C GLY A 249 11.86 -24.24 -19.60
N GLY A 250 13.10 -24.56 -19.84
CA GLY A 250 13.84 -24.12 -21.02
C GLY A 250 13.39 -24.86 -22.29
N GLY A 251 13.63 -24.30 -23.47
CA GLY A 251 13.36 -24.92 -24.75
C GLY A 251 14.41 -25.99 -25.12
N GLY A 252 14.03 -27.02 -25.86
CA GLY A 252 14.96 -28.03 -26.44
C GLY A 252 15.84 -27.43 -27.52
N GLY A 253 17.05 -27.97 -27.73
CA GLY A 253 17.92 -27.57 -28.83
C GLY A 253 17.39 -28.09 -30.18
N GLY A 254 17.65 -27.42 -31.28
CA GLY A 254 17.32 -27.91 -32.63
C GLY A 254 18.33 -28.96 -33.11
N ALA A 255 17.87 -30.10 -33.63
CA ALA A 255 18.69 -31.22 -34.03
C ALA A 255 18.57 -31.54 -35.51
N ASN A 256 19.57 -32.23 -36.10
CA ASN A 256 19.50 -32.75 -37.48
C ASN A 256 18.64 -34.01 -37.58
N SER A 257 18.45 -34.73 -36.52
CA SER A 257 17.63 -35.93 -36.47
C SER A 257 17.04 -36.10 -35.06
N GLY A 258 15.74 -36.30 -35.01
CA GLY A 258 14.98 -36.44 -33.76
C GLY A 258 14.70 -35.12 -33.05
N ALA A 259 13.46 -34.89 -32.65
CA ALA A 259 13.07 -33.73 -31.86
C ALA A 259 13.68 -33.81 -30.48
N THR A 260 14.15 -32.69 -29.94
CA THR A 260 14.62 -32.60 -28.57
C THR A 260 13.53 -32.04 -27.70
N SER A 261 13.35 -32.61 -26.53
CA SER A 261 12.30 -32.17 -25.59
C SER A 261 12.65 -30.83 -24.94
N GLY A 262 11.65 -29.96 -24.83
CA GLY A 262 11.70 -28.84 -23.92
C GLY A 262 11.58 -29.31 -22.46
N GLY A 263 12.03 -28.50 -21.50
CA GLY A 263 11.90 -28.74 -20.09
C GLY A 263 10.43 -28.60 -19.63
N SER A 264 10.02 -29.39 -18.65
CA SER A 264 8.70 -29.25 -18.01
C SER A 264 8.56 -27.91 -17.30
N GLY A 265 7.34 -27.37 -17.23
CA GLY A 265 7.01 -26.26 -16.34
C GLY A 265 6.83 -26.73 -14.92
N GLY A 266 7.14 -25.87 -13.96
CA GLY A 266 6.77 -26.05 -12.55
C GLY A 266 5.42 -25.42 -12.24
N THR A 267 5.05 -25.41 -10.96
CA THR A 267 3.74 -24.89 -10.50
C THR A 267 3.50 -23.44 -10.93
N TYR A 268 4.53 -22.59 -10.93
CA TYR A 268 4.44 -21.15 -11.21
C TYR A 268 5.15 -20.77 -12.52
N GLY A 269 5.12 -21.67 -13.49
CA GLY A 269 5.68 -21.45 -14.82
C GLY A 269 5.25 -22.51 -15.80
N TYR A 270 5.46 -22.28 -17.08
CA TYR A 270 5.06 -23.17 -18.15
C TYR A 270 6.25 -23.93 -18.76
N ALA A 271 5.96 -24.99 -19.49
CA ALA A 271 6.96 -25.78 -20.17
C ALA A 271 7.64 -24.99 -21.31
N GLY A 272 8.88 -25.34 -21.61
CA GLY A 272 9.55 -24.94 -22.85
C GLY A 272 9.07 -25.74 -24.05
N GLY A 273 9.25 -25.18 -25.26
CA GLY A 273 8.94 -25.84 -26.53
C GLY A 273 9.97 -26.89 -26.89
N ASN A 274 9.56 -27.88 -27.66
CA ASN A 274 10.47 -28.86 -28.26
C ASN A 274 11.30 -28.23 -29.38
N GLY A 275 12.54 -28.67 -29.56
CA GLY A 275 13.34 -28.34 -30.74
C GLY A 275 12.86 -29.08 -31.97
N SER A 276 13.09 -28.51 -33.15
CA SER A 276 12.78 -29.11 -34.45
C SER A 276 13.72 -30.26 -34.78
N ALA A 277 13.17 -31.31 -35.42
CA ALA A 277 13.90 -32.43 -36.00
C ALA A 277 14.10 -32.29 -37.53
N SER A 278 13.57 -31.25 -38.16
CA SER A 278 13.50 -31.09 -39.60
C SER A 278 14.65 -30.22 -40.11
N ASP A 279 15.18 -30.54 -41.27
CA ASP A 279 16.18 -29.77 -42.00
C ASP A 279 15.58 -29.25 -43.29
N PRO A 280 15.81 -27.98 -43.66
CA PRO A 280 15.69 -26.76 -42.91
C PRO A 280 14.21 -26.27 -42.78
N PRO A 281 13.86 -25.41 -41.84
CA PRO A 281 14.71 -24.72 -40.89
C PRO A 281 14.83 -25.46 -39.56
N GLN A 282 16.06 -25.59 -39.07
CA GLN A 282 16.36 -26.17 -37.78
C GLN A 282 16.28 -25.06 -36.71
N THR A 283 15.31 -25.16 -35.83
CA THR A 283 15.09 -24.16 -34.80
C THR A 283 14.94 -24.86 -33.45
N GLY A 284 15.59 -24.34 -32.44
CA GLY A 284 15.35 -24.76 -31.05
C GLY A 284 13.93 -24.43 -30.59
N GLY A 285 13.50 -24.97 -29.48
CA GLY A 285 12.26 -24.59 -28.80
C GLY A 285 12.44 -23.32 -27.99
N GLY A 286 11.42 -22.48 -27.88
CA GLY A 286 11.38 -21.34 -26.99
C GLY A 286 11.29 -21.76 -25.53
N GLY A 287 11.85 -20.99 -24.61
CA GLY A 287 11.68 -21.19 -23.16
C GLY A 287 10.24 -20.91 -22.73
N GLY A 288 9.76 -21.58 -21.69
CA GLY A 288 8.46 -21.28 -21.08
C GLY A 288 8.48 -19.92 -20.39
N GLY A 289 7.36 -19.20 -20.42
CA GLY A 289 7.12 -17.96 -19.70
C GLY A 289 6.18 -18.16 -18.50
N ALA A 290 5.92 -17.11 -17.78
CA ALA A 290 4.97 -17.16 -16.66
C ALA A 290 3.52 -17.28 -17.14
N ALA A 291 3.16 -16.75 -18.32
CA ALA A 291 1.80 -16.75 -18.85
C ALA A 291 1.51 -17.84 -19.88
N SER A 292 2.51 -18.39 -20.56
CA SER A 292 2.32 -19.46 -21.54
C SER A 292 3.57 -20.31 -21.76
N ALA A 293 3.37 -21.50 -22.33
CA ALA A 293 4.46 -22.35 -22.79
C ALA A 293 5.24 -21.68 -23.93
N GLY A 294 6.53 -22.06 -24.04
CA GLY A 294 7.35 -21.74 -25.21
C GLY A 294 6.89 -22.49 -26.46
N LYS A 295 7.13 -21.92 -27.64
CA LYS A 295 6.76 -22.49 -28.93
C LYS A 295 7.78 -23.51 -29.38
N ALA A 296 7.29 -24.57 -30.02
CA ALA A 296 8.16 -25.57 -30.60
C ALA A 296 8.91 -25.01 -31.80
N GLY A 297 10.13 -25.53 -32.08
CA GLY A 297 10.93 -25.14 -33.22
C GLY A 297 10.32 -25.51 -34.56
N ASN A 298 9.39 -26.47 -34.61
CA ASN A 298 8.63 -26.89 -35.79
C ASN A 298 7.20 -26.32 -35.81
N ASP A 299 6.87 -25.34 -35.00
CA ASP A 299 5.54 -24.72 -35.04
C ASP A 299 5.26 -24.21 -36.45
N SER A 300 4.19 -24.74 -37.09
CA SER A 300 3.82 -24.39 -38.46
C SER A 300 3.14 -23.01 -38.55
N THR A 301 2.83 -22.38 -37.42
CA THR A 301 2.29 -21.04 -37.40
C THR A 301 3.37 -20.06 -37.84
N ALA A 302 3.16 -19.41 -38.97
CA ALA A 302 4.12 -18.48 -39.52
C ALA A 302 4.53 -17.41 -38.49
N GLY A 303 5.84 -17.30 -38.25
CA GLY A 303 6.42 -16.31 -37.37
C GLY A 303 6.52 -16.71 -35.89
N LEU A 304 6.06 -17.89 -35.45
CA LEU A 304 6.08 -18.28 -34.05
C LEU A 304 7.02 -19.44 -33.69
N ARG A 305 7.85 -19.88 -34.63
CA ARG A 305 8.75 -21.00 -34.40
C ARG A 305 9.81 -20.67 -33.34
N GLY A 306 9.80 -21.43 -32.27
CA GLY A 306 10.79 -21.28 -31.21
C GLY A 306 10.66 -19.98 -30.38
N ASP A 307 9.56 -19.26 -30.49
CA ASP A 307 9.33 -18.08 -29.67
C ASP A 307 9.17 -18.45 -28.19
N GLY A 308 9.63 -17.53 -27.33
CA GLY A 308 9.48 -17.67 -25.89
C GLY A 308 8.02 -17.55 -25.42
N GLY A 309 7.67 -18.25 -24.36
CA GLY A 309 6.39 -18.13 -23.67
C GLY A 309 6.19 -16.74 -23.08
N LEU A 310 4.94 -16.29 -23.03
CA LEU A 310 4.57 -14.92 -22.68
C LEU A 310 4.87 -14.58 -21.20
N ALA A 311 5.19 -13.31 -20.99
CA ALA A 311 5.34 -12.69 -19.67
C ALA A 311 3.99 -12.41 -19.01
N LEU A 312 3.97 -12.26 -17.68
CA LEU A 312 2.83 -11.72 -16.91
C LEU A 312 3.04 -10.25 -16.57
N ALA A 313 1.92 -9.53 -16.51
CA ALA A 313 1.89 -8.14 -16.07
C ALA A 313 1.51 -8.06 -14.59
N SER A 314 2.06 -7.08 -13.87
CA SER A 314 1.61 -6.68 -12.56
C SER A 314 1.54 -5.17 -12.43
N THR A 315 0.55 -4.71 -11.69
CA THR A 315 0.31 -3.31 -11.33
C THR A 315 0.80 -2.95 -9.92
N ILE A 316 1.49 -3.86 -9.23
CA ILE A 316 1.95 -3.65 -7.84
C ILE A 316 2.79 -2.37 -7.65
N THR A 317 3.47 -1.91 -8.72
CA THR A 317 4.28 -0.67 -8.73
C THR A 317 3.50 0.57 -9.18
N GLY A 318 2.17 0.50 -9.28
CA GLY A 318 1.31 1.60 -9.73
C GLY A 318 1.08 1.65 -11.25
N SER A 319 1.86 0.93 -12.04
CA SER A 319 1.69 0.81 -13.50
C SER A 319 1.89 -0.63 -13.94
N SER A 320 1.29 -1.01 -15.07
CA SER A 320 1.40 -2.36 -15.62
C SER A 320 2.80 -2.61 -16.15
N VAL A 321 3.51 -3.58 -15.56
CA VAL A 321 4.88 -3.96 -15.97
C VAL A 321 4.92 -5.46 -16.21
N LEU A 322 5.32 -5.83 -17.44
CA LEU A 322 5.53 -7.22 -17.85
C LEU A 322 6.86 -7.76 -17.29
N ARG A 323 6.85 -9.01 -16.76
CA ARG A 323 8.02 -9.73 -16.25
C ARG A 323 7.89 -11.23 -16.49
N ALA A 324 8.98 -11.94 -16.39
CA ALA A 324 9.06 -13.41 -16.48
C ALA A 324 8.58 -13.97 -17.82
N GLY A 325 9.03 -13.41 -18.94
CA GLY A 325 8.88 -14.01 -20.26
C GLY A 325 9.96 -15.05 -20.53
N GLY A 326 9.63 -16.08 -21.33
CA GLY A 326 10.59 -17.08 -21.81
C GLY A 326 11.50 -16.55 -22.92
N GLY A 327 12.72 -17.05 -23.02
CA GLY A 327 13.66 -16.69 -24.10
C GLY A 327 13.27 -17.29 -25.44
N GLY A 328 13.57 -16.60 -26.56
CA GLY A 328 13.43 -17.12 -27.90
C GLY A 328 14.59 -18.08 -28.25
N ALA A 329 14.37 -19.06 -29.09
CA ALA A 329 15.36 -20.05 -29.51
C ALA A 329 16.34 -19.54 -30.58
N GLY A 330 17.49 -20.19 -30.75
CA GLY A 330 18.36 -20.04 -31.90
C GLY A 330 17.83 -20.81 -33.13
N SER A 331 18.04 -20.28 -34.31
CA SER A 331 17.59 -20.88 -35.56
C SER A 331 18.70 -20.88 -36.62
N TYR A 332 18.69 -21.88 -37.56
CA TYR A 332 19.60 -22.00 -38.67
C TYR A 332 18.86 -22.43 -39.95
N GLY A 333 19.19 -21.83 -41.10
CA GLY A 333 18.79 -22.30 -42.40
C GLY A 333 17.33 -22.13 -42.79
N GLY A 334 16.91 -20.96 -43.22
CA GLY A 334 15.65 -20.75 -43.92
C GLY A 334 14.74 -19.66 -43.36
N GLY A 335 14.63 -18.55 -44.07
CA GLY A 335 13.70 -17.48 -43.80
C GLY A 335 14.16 -16.48 -42.72
N ASN A 336 13.72 -15.24 -42.83
CA ASN A 336 14.08 -14.13 -41.96
C ASN A 336 13.35 -14.20 -40.61
N ASN A 337 13.12 -15.37 -40.05
CA ASN A 337 12.32 -15.50 -38.83
C ASN A 337 13.24 -15.61 -37.60
N TYR A 338 13.29 -14.56 -36.81
CA TYR A 338 14.03 -14.52 -35.55
C TYR A 338 13.08 -14.92 -34.41
N PRO A 339 13.31 -16.08 -33.75
CA PRO A 339 12.50 -16.38 -32.55
C PRO A 339 12.63 -15.27 -31.51
N ILE A 340 11.52 -14.68 -31.14
CA ILE A 340 11.49 -13.57 -30.20
C ILE A 340 11.29 -14.06 -28.77
N GLY A 341 11.80 -13.30 -27.80
CA GLY A 341 11.46 -13.52 -26.38
C GLY A 341 10.00 -13.18 -26.09
N GLY A 342 9.42 -13.82 -25.10
CA GLY A 342 8.00 -13.70 -24.70
C GLY A 342 7.60 -12.38 -24.05
N GLY A 343 8.39 -11.32 -24.21
CA GLY A 343 8.16 -10.01 -23.57
C GLY A 343 8.76 -9.95 -22.17
N GLY A 344 8.46 -8.87 -21.44
CA GLY A 344 8.93 -8.70 -20.06
C GLY A 344 10.45 -8.70 -19.89
N GLY A 345 11.19 -8.27 -20.90
CA GLY A 345 12.65 -8.26 -20.88
C GLY A 345 13.31 -9.59 -21.26
N ALA A 346 12.57 -10.54 -21.83
CA ALA A 346 13.12 -11.82 -22.32
C ALA A 346 14.09 -11.63 -23.49
N GLY A 347 15.17 -12.41 -23.48
CA GLY A 347 16.14 -12.41 -24.58
C GLY A 347 15.58 -13.08 -25.82
N SER A 348 15.75 -12.46 -27.01
CA SER A 348 15.43 -13.08 -28.27
C SER A 348 16.56 -14.02 -28.74
N GLY A 349 16.20 -15.05 -29.47
CA GLY A 349 17.14 -15.92 -30.12
C GLY A 349 17.85 -15.24 -31.29
N ARG A 350 18.71 -15.99 -31.96
CA ARG A 350 19.43 -15.53 -33.15
C ARG A 350 19.13 -16.40 -34.34
N TYR A 351 19.28 -15.83 -35.50
CA TYR A 351 19.25 -16.47 -36.79
C TYR A 351 20.57 -16.21 -37.50
N SER A 352 21.10 -17.20 -38.28
CA SER A 352 22.32 -17.09 -39.03
C SER A 352 23.57 -17.69 -38.35
N THR A 353 24.70 -17.63 -39.02
CA THR A 353 25.95 -18.24 -38.54
C THR A 353 26.58 -17.48 -37.37
N TYR A 354 27.04 -18.18 -36.34
CA TYR A 354 27.95 -17.72 -35.26
C TYR A 354 27.44 -16.57 -34.37
N LEU A 355 26.19 -16.52 -34.03
CA LEU A 355 25.67 -15.44 -33.17
C LEU A 355 25.20 -15.94 -31.80
N SER A 356 25.66 -15.28 -30.74
CA SER A 356 25.16 -15.48 -29.38
C SER A 356 23.75 -14.95 -29.25
N GLY A 357 22.92 -15.65 -28.45
CA GLY A 357 21.57 -15.21 -28.07
C GLY A 357 21.62 -13.90 -27.30
N PHE A 358 20.52 -13.13 -27.31
CA PHE A 358 20.42 -11.92 -26.55
C PHE A 358 20.18 -12.23 -25.05
N PRO A 359 20.88 -11.54 -24.15
CA PRO A 359 20.59 -11.67 -22.71
C PRO A 359 19.20 -11.12 -22.39
N ALA A 360 18.61 -11.63 -21.33
CA ALA A 360 17.43 -11.06 -20.73
C ALA A 360 17.80 -9.83 -19.86
N THR A 361 16.82 -8.96 -19.66
CA THR A 361 16.96 -7.78 -18.80
C THR A 361 17.02 -8.21 -17.33
N ALA A 362 17.93 -7.63 -16.58
CA ALA A 362 18.04 -7.86 -15.14
C ALA A 362 16.74 -7.43 -14.39
N ASN A 363 16.46 -8.05 -13.26
CA ASN A 363 15.31 -7.76 -12.37
C ASN A 363 13.95 -8.03 -13.02
N THR A 364 13.92 -8.94 -14.00
CA THR A 364 12.69 -9.36 -14.67
C THR A 364 12.36 -10.83 -14.47
N GLY A 365 13.35 -11.65 -14.10
CA GLY A 365 13.22 -13.11 -14.05
C GLY A 365 13.00 -13.75 -15.42
N SER A 366 13.27 -13.04 -16.51
CA SER A 366 13.02 -13.52 -17.86
C SER A 366 14.15 -14.40 -18.39
N GLY A 367 13.82 -15.33 -19.28
CA GLY A 367 14.79 -16.24 -19.90
C GLY A 367 15.64 -15.58 -20.98
N GLY A 368 16.90 -16.02 -21.14
CA GLY A 368 17.83 -15.60 -22.17
C GLY A 368 17.59 -16.30 -23.51
N GLY A 369 17.97 -15.69 -24.63
CA GLY A 369 17.79 -16.21 -25.96
C GLY A 369 18.82 -17.30 -26.31
N GLY A 370 18.41 -18.27 -27.15
CA GLY A 370 19.28 -19.33 -27.67
C GLY A 370 20.30 -18.83 -28.74
N ALA A 371 21.45 -19.46 -28.79
CA ALA A 371 22.47 -19.19 -29.81
C ALA A 371 22.10 -19.81 -31.15
N SER A 372 22.55 -19.18 -32.25
CA SER A 372 22.45 -19.71 -33.61
C SER A 372 23.82 -20.13 -34.18
N GLY A 373 23.84 -20.88 -35.29
CA GLY A 373 25.04 -21.20 -36.09
C GLY A 373 25.85 -22.37 -35.60
N ASP A 374 26.93 -22.65 -36.32
CA ASP A 374 27.60 -23.94 -36.30
C ASP A 374 28.69 -24.12 -35.21
N GLN A 375 29.23 -23.13 -34.61
CA GLN A 375 30.21 -23.26 -33.49
C GLN A 375 30.32 -22.00 -32.64
N ASN A 376 30.51 -22.20 -31.31
CA ASN A 376 30.94 -21.20 -30.32
C ASN A 376 30.00 -20.03 -29.99
N GLY A 377 28.75 -20.00 -30.47
CA GLY A 377 27.78 -19.04 -30.01
C GLY A 377 27.37 -19.33 -28.54
N SER A 378 27.36 -18.36 -27.68
CA SER A 378 26.83 -18.49 -26.32
C SER A 378 25.33 -18.22 -26.31
N GLY A 379 24.58 -18.97 -25.51
CA GLY A 379 23.24 -18.53 -25.19
C GLY A 379 23.26 -17.19 -24.41
N GLY A 380 22.21 -16.39 -24.52
CA GLY A 380 22.04 -15.19 -23.71
C GLY A 380 21.86 -15.52 -22.22
N ALA A 381 22.43 -14.74 -21.34
CA ALA A 381 22.23 -14.91 -19.92
C ALA A 381 20.74 -14.69 -19.52
N GLY A 382 20.25 -15.38 -18.51
CA GLY A 382 18.95 -15.10 -17.92
C GLY A 382 18.94 -13.81 -17.12
N GLY A 383 17.79 -13.15 -16.99
CA GLY A 383 17.61 -11.99 -16.14
C GLY A 383 17.54 -12.38 -14.67
N SER A 384 18.15 -11.59 -13.77
CA SER A 384 17.97 -11.80 -12.33
C SER A 384 16.49 -11.69 -11.93
N GLY A 385 16.13 -12.35 -10.83
CA GLY A 385 14.82 -12.20 -10.20
C GLY A 385 14.62 -10.81 -9.58
N VAL A 386 13.48 -10.64 -8.95
CA VAL A 386 13.11 -9.43 -8.21
C VAL A 386 12.14 -9.80 -7.10
N VAL A 387 12.18 -9.05 -5.99
CA VAL A 387 11.16 -9.07 -4.95
C VAL A 387 10.59 -7.66 -4.83
N ILE A 388 9.26 -7.53 -4.91
CA ILE A 388 8.57 -6.26 -4.73
C ILE A 388 7.64 -6.41 -3.54
N LEU A 389 7.71 -5.46 -2.61
CA LEU A 389 6.83 -5.39 -1.44
C LEU A 389 6.03 -4.10 -1.49
N ARG A 390 4.73 -4.19 -1.22
CA ARG A 390 3.85 -3.04 -1.06
C ARG A 390 3.12 -3.16 0.28
N TYR A 391 3.14 -2.08 1.07
CA TYR A 391 2.63 -2.06 2.44
C TYR A 391 2.17 -0.64 2.82
N PRO A 392 1.25 -0.52 3.84
CA PRO A 392 0.72 0.78 4.25
C PRO A 392 1.80 1.76 4.71
N SER A 393 1.62 3.05 4.41
CA SER A 393 2.61 4.12 4.69
C SER A 393 2.87 4.36 6.17
N GLU A 394 1.95 3.94 7.05
CA GLU A 394 2.08 3.97 8.50
C GLU A 394 3.17 3.03 9.04
N TYR A 395 3.74 2.21 8.18
CA TYR A 395 4.83 1.31 8.53
C TYR A 395 6.14 1.71 7.86
N THR A 396 7.24 1.38 8.52
CA THR A 396 8.60 1.55 7.98
C THR A 396 9.26 0.19 7.88
N ALA A 397 9.86 -0.11 6.72
CA ALA A 397 10.63 -1.33 6.48
C ALA A 397 12.12 -1.07 6.69
N THR A 398 12.74 -1.86 7.56
CA THR A 398 14.19 -1.85 7.81
C THR A 398 14.78 -3.14 7.26
N TYR A 399 15.79 -3.01 6.41
CA TYR A 399 16.48 -4.11 5.76
C TYR A 399 17.84 -4.36 6.38
N THR A 400 18.27 -5.61 6.45
CA THR A 400 19.67 -5.93 6.80
C THR A 400 20.62 -5.38 5.73
N GLY A 401 21.88 -5.13 6.11
CA GLY A 401 22.91 -4.71 5.17
C GLY A 401 23.11 -5.75 4.04
N GLY A 402 23.35 -5.28 2.82
CA GLY A 402 23.51 -6.17 1.67
C GLY A 402 22.23 -6.37 0.82
N VAL A 403 21.16 -5.65 1.11
CA VAL A 403 19.96 -5.56 0.27
C VAL A 403 20.06 -4.30 -0.60
N THR A 404 19.94 -4.47 -1.91
CA THR A 404 19.83 -3.36 -2.87
C THR A 404 18.37 -3.17 -3.25
N LYS A 405 17.83 -1.97 -3.04
CA LYS A 405 16.44 -1.64 -3.34
C LYS A 405 16.23 -0.20 -3.77
N THR A 406 15.10 0.06 -4.37
CA THR A 406 14.52 1.39 -4.56
C THR A 406 13.17 1.46 -3.86
N SER A 407 12.80 2.63 -3.35
CA SER A 407 11.53 2.84 -2.63
C SER A 407 10.76 3.98 -3.29
N SER A 408 9.44 3.84 -3.31
CA SER A 408 8.50 4.87 -3.77
C SER A 408 7.22 4.81 -2.96
N THR A 409 6.35 5.80 -3.14
CA THR A 409 4.98 5.79 -2.61
C THR A 409 4.01 5.76 -3.78
N VAL A 410 3.04 4.86 -3.73
CA VAL A 410 2.03 4.67 -4.78
C VAL A 410 0.67 4.53 -4.12
N ASP A 411 -0.29 5.39 -4.47
CA ASP A 411 -1.65 5.41 -3.93
C ASP A 411 -1.71 5.42 -2.39
N GLY A 412 -0.74 6.06 -1.74
CA GLY A 412 -0.64 6.12 -0.28
C GLY A 412 0.12 4.96 0.37
N ASP A 413 0.46 3.90 -0.34
CA ASP A 413 1.30 2.79 0.14
C ASP A 413 2.77 3.00 -0.18
N LYS A 414 3.65 2.42 0.64
CA LYS A 414 5.07 2.28 0.33
C LYS A 414 5.31 1.06 -0.58
N VAL A 415 6.16 1.25 -1.59
CA VAL A 415 6.56 0.19 -2.51
C VAL A 415 8.08 0.10 -2.53
N ASP A 416 8.61 -1.05 -2.15
CA ASP A 416 10.03 -1.37 -2.22
C ASP A 416 10.28 -2.39 -3.33
N ILE A 417 11.18 -2.05 -4.27
CA ILE A 417 11.63 -2.93 -5.34
C ILE A 417 13.04 -3.41 -4.99
N ILE A 418 13.18 -4.65 -4.60
CA ILE A 418 14.43 -5.27 -4.16
C ILE A 418 15.05 -6.01 -5.34
N THR A 419 16.23 -5.58 -5.76
CA THR A 419 16.91 -6.02 -6.99
C THR A 419 18.13 -6.90 -6.74
N ALA A 420 18.67 -6.92 -5.52
CA ALA A 420 19.76 -7.81 -5.14
C ALA A 420 19.82 -8.04 -3.64
N THR A 421 20.33 -9.20 -3.27
CA THR A 421 20.73 -9.56 -1.89
C THR A 421 22.13 -10.14 -1.92
N SER A 422 22.98 -9.78 -0.95
CA SER A 422 24.38 -10.26 -0.92
C SER A 422 24.49 -11.74 -0.54
N ASN A 423 23.50 -12.28 0.17
CA ASN A 423 23.41 -13.69 0.57
C ASN A 423 21.97 -14.08 0.94
N SER A 424 21.76 -15.31 1.35
CA SER A 424 20.45 -15.86 1.72
C SER A 424 19.95 -15.52 3.13
N SER A 425 20.76 -14.82 3.94
CA SER A 425 20.43 -14.46 5.33
C SER A 425 19.82 -13.05 5.46
N GLN A 426 19.54 -12.40 4.34
CA GLN A 426 18.96 -11.05 4.37
C GLN A 426 17.52 -11.08 4.84
N THR A 427 17.14 -10.05 5.59
CA THR A 427 15.78 -9.91 6.14
C THR A 427 15.26 -8.49 6.00
N VAL A 428 13.95 -8.36 6.08
CA VAL A 428 13.21 -7.12 6.28
C VAL A 428 12.37 -7.22 7.54
N THR A 429 12.34 -6.14 8.32
CA THR A 429 11.52 -5.99 9.53
C THR A 429 10.66 -4.74 9.40
N PHE A 430 9.41 -4.82 9.82
CA PHE A 430 8.48 -3.69 9.78
C PHE A 430 8.22 -3.15 11.19
N ALA A 431 8.12 -1.82 11.30
CA ALA A 431 7.72 -1.12 12.52
C ALA A 431 6.72 -0.02 12.16
N GLU A 432 5.90 0.40 13.10
CA GLU A 432 5.07 1.61 12.95
C GLU A 432 5.98 2.83 12.73
N ALA A 433 5.60 3.75 11.82
CA ALA A 433 6.38 4.92 11.41
C ALA A 433 6.35 6.06 12.44
#